data_9d08cf011357afab310880747f98c031
#
_entry.id   9d08cf011357afab310880747f98c031
#
_cell.length_a   1.000
_cell.length_b   1.000
_cell.length_c   1.000
_cell.angle_alpha   90.00
_cell.angle_beta   90.00
_cell.angle_gamma   90.00
#
_symmetry.space_group_name_H-M   'P 1'
#
loop_
_entity.id
_entity.type
_entity.pdbx_description
1 polymer ?
#
loop_
_entity_poly.entity_id
_entity_poly.type
_entity_poly.pdbx_seq_one_letter_code
_entity_poly.pdbx_strand_id
1 'polypeptide(L)'
;MHELGIKSIYDLKEVTYLGFTRVLFNLFKIKKKIDETVDKIIKFNPTILFSVDSPDFTLRVAKKVKKLNPNIKTIHFVAPQVWVWREKRLKKLKLFLDHVLLLFPFEKKYFENENIKYTFTGHPLLEEQKKIKLI
;
A
#
# COMPACT_ATOMS: atom_id res chain seq x y z
N MET A 1 -10.51 -1.09 13.89
CA MET A 1 -11.46 -1.17 12.77
C MET A 1 -12.81 -1.77 13.18
N HIS A 2 -12.85 -2.80 14.01
CA HIS A 2 -14.12 -3.34 14.54
C HIS A 2 -14.97 -2.29 15.30
N GLU A 3 -14.31 -1.44 16.06
CA GLU A 3 -14.96 -0.34 16.80
C GLU A 3 -15.63 0.72 15.91
N LEU A 4 -15.22 0.79 14.64
CA LEU A 4 -15.78 1.71 13.64
C LEU A 4 -16.84 1.04 12.74
N GLY A 5 -17.31 -0.17 13.09
CA GLY A 5 -18.32 -0.91 12.33
C GLY A 5 -17.87 -1.42 10.95
N ILE A 6 -16.58 -1.32 10.64
CA ILE A 6 -16.01 -1.77 9.36
C ILE A 6 -15.74 -3.28 9.44
N LYS A 7 -16.45 -4.06 8.62
CA LYS A 7 -16.22 -5.50 8.52
C LYS A 7 -15.01 -5.80 7.64
N SER A 8 -14.04 -6.55 8.19
CA SER A 8 -12.91 -7.05 7.41
C SER A 8 -13.34 -8.14 6.43
N ILE A 9 -12.72 -8.19 5.25
CA ILE A 9 -12.95 -9.25 4.25
C ILE A 9 -12.32 -10.58 4.72
N TYR A 10 -11.22 -10.51 5.48
CA TYR A 10 -10.48 -11.64 6.08
C TYR A 10 -9.65 -11.16 7.27
N ASP A 11 -9.15 -12.09 8.09
CA ASP A 11 -8.29 -11.73 9.22
C ASP A 11 -6.93 -11.21 8.71
N LEU A 12 -6.45 -10.12 9.31
CA LEU A 12 -5.16 -9.52 8.96
C LEU A 12 -4.01 -10.52 9.15
N LYS A 13 -4.11 -11.41 10.15
CA LYS A 13 -3.14 -12.47 10.41
C LYS A 13 -2.96 -13.42 9.23
N GLU A 14 -3.96 -13.58 8.38
CA GLU A 14 -3.89 -14.44 7.20
C GLU A 14 -3.06 -13.84 6.06
N VAL A 15 -2.75 -12.55 6.12
CA VAL A 15 -1.98 -11.81 5.10
C VAL A 15 -0.57 -11.45 5.57
N THR A 16 -0.34 -11.42 6.89
CA THR A 16 0.93 -11.04 7.54
C THR A 16 1.79 -12.24 7.92
N TYR A 17 2.02 -13.18 7.01
CA TYR A 17 2.90 -14.31 7.28
C TYR A 17 4.39 -13.95 7.07
N LEU A 18 5.12 -13.81 8.18
CA LEU A 18 6.58 -13.73 8.21
C LEU A 18 7.15 -15.13 8.49
N GLY A 19 7.62 -15.83 7.45
CA GLY A 19 8.30 -17.12 7.59
C GLY A 19 8.63 -17.78 6.26
N PHE A 20 9.91 -17.99 5.98
CA PHE A 20 10.45 -18.41 4.67
C PHE A 20 9.93 -19.77 4.16
N THR A 21 9.68 -20.73 5.03
CA THR A 21 9.30 -22.11 4.65
C THR A 21 7.79 -22.27 4.39
N ARG A 22 6.93 -21.41 4.95
CA ARG A 22 5.48 -21.38 4.69
C ARG A 22 5.08 -20.55 3.46
N VAL A 23 6.00 -19.75 2.92
CA VAL A 23 5.72 -18.82 1.81
C VAL A 23 5.33 -19.56 0.53
N LEU A 24 5.99 -20.67 0.20
CA LEU A 24 5.69 -21.42 -1.03
C LEU A 24 4.28 -22.00 -1.05
N PHE A 25 3.83 -22.61 0.05
CA PHE A 25 2.46 -23.17 0.15
C PHE A 25 1.39 -22.07 0.25
N ASN A 26 1.74 -20.87 0.73
CA ASN A 26 0.80 -19.76 0.87
C ASN A 26 0.71 -18.85 -0.36
N LEU A 27 1.61 -18.98 -1.35
CA LEU A 27 1.57 -18.16 -2.57
C LEU A 27 0.23 -18.27 -3.31
N PHE A 28 -0.32 -19.48 -3.42
CA PHE A 28 -1.63 -19.71 -4.04
C PHE A 28 -2.76 -19.07 -3.22
N LYS A 29 -2.71 -19.18 -1.90
CA LYS A 29 -3.71 -18.54 -1.00
C LYS A 29 -3.64 -17.03 -1.08
N ILE A 30 -2.42 -16.45 -1.06
CA ILE A 30 -2.22 -15.00 -1.20
C ILE A 30 -2.70 -14.52 -2.57
N LYS A 31 -2.40 -15.25 -3.65
CA LYS A 31 -2.88 -14.93 -4.99
C LYS A 31 -4.40 -14.93 -5.04
N LYS A 32 -5.06 -15.96 -4.51
CA LYS A 32 -6.51 -16.04 -4.44
C LYS A 32 -7.11 -14.84 -3.68
N LYS A 33 -6.54 -14.49 -2.52
CA LYS A 33 -6.98 -13.31 -1.74
C LYS A 33 -6.79 -11.99 -2.48
N ILE A 34 -5.70 -11.85 -3.23
CA ILE A 34 -5.48 -10.69 -4.10
C ILE A 34 -6.60 -10.62 -5.14
N ASP A 35 -6.90 -11.73 -5.82
CA ASP A 35 -7.91 -11.79 -6.86
C ASP A 35 -9.30 -11.48 -6.30
N GLU A 36 -9.70 -12.10 -5.19
CA GLU A 36 -10.96 -11.81 -4.49
C GLU A 36 -11.08 -10.33 -4.06
N THR A 37 -9.97 -9.73 -3.61
CA THR A 37 -9.94 -8.32 -3.23
C THR A 37 -10.13 -7.42 -4.44
N VAL A 38 -9.43 -7.72 -5.53
CA VAL A 38 -9.54 -6.99 -6.80
C VAL A 38 -10.97 -7.05 -7.33
N ASP A 39 -11.59 -8.23 -7.36
CA ASP A 39 -12.95 -8.42 -7.84
C ASP A 39 -13.95 -7.58 -7.03
N LYS A 40 -13.81 -7.56 -5.71
CA LYS A 40 -14.65 -6.72 -4.83
C LYS A 40 -14.45 -5.23 -5.08
N ILE A 41 -13.21 -4.77 -5.28
CA ILE A 41 -12.91 -3.37 -5.59
C ILE A 41 -13.51 -2.97 -6.95
N ILE A 42 -13.33 -3.80 -7.97
CA ILE A 42 -13.88 -3.52 -9.31
C ILE A 42 -15.42 -3.49 -9.28
N LYS A 43 -16.03 -4.44 -8.57
CA LYS A 43 -17.50 -4.48 -8.40
C LYS A 43 -18.03 -3.26 -7.63
N PHE A 44 -17.32 -2.80 -6.62
CA PHE A 44 -17.65 -1.60 -5.83
C PHE A 44 -17.44 -0.31 -6.64
N ASN A 45 -16.49 -0.33 -7.60
CA ASN A 45 -16.15 0.77 -8.51
C ASN A 45 -15.86 2.10 -7.78
N PRO A 46 -14.90 2.16 -6.85
CA PRO A 46 -14.58 3.38 -6.13
C PRO A 46 -13.89 4.40 -7.04
N THR A 47 -14.02 5.67 -6.70
CA THR A 47 -13.22 6.74 -7.35
C THR A 47 -11.74 6.64 -6.97
N ILE A 48 -11.46 6.26 -5.72
CA ILE A 48 -10.11 6.19 -5.14
C ILE A 48 -9.92 4.84 -4.44
N LEU A 49 -8.82 4.18 -4.76
CA LEU A 49 -8.27 3.07 -3.99
C LEU A 49 -7.15 3.59 -3.08
N PHE A 50 -7.42 3.71 -1.79
CA PHE A 50 -6.43 4.08 -0.80
C PHE A 50 -5.89 2.82 -0.11
N SER A 51 -4.58 2.60 -0.18
CA SER A 51 -3.91 1.44 0.42
C SER A 51 -2.85 1.87 1.43
N VAL A 52 -2.72 1.09 2.50
CA VAL A 52 -1.81 1.39 3.62
C VAL A 52 -0.89 0.20 3.85
N ASP A 53 0.43 0.45 3.82
CA ASP A 53 1.46 -0.55 4.13
C ASP A 53 1.30 -1.89 3.37
N SER A 54 1.93 -2.97 3.87
CA SER A 54 1.88 -4.32 3.29
C SER A 54 2.12 -4.36 1.77
N PRO A 55 3.23 -3.80 1.27
CA PRO A 55 3.43 -3.54 -0.16
C PRO A 55 3.37 -4.79 -1.03
N ASP A 56 3.73 -5.95 -0.49
CA ASP A 56 3.67 -7.22 -1.23
C ASP A 56 2.23 -7.64 -1.58
N PHE A 57 1.25 -7.22 -0.79
CA PHE A 57 -0.15 -7.46 -1.05
C PHE A 57 -0.81 -6.26 -1.74
N THR A 58 -0.74 -5.08 -1.11
CA THR A 58 -1.48 -3.88 -1.53
C THR A 58 -1.06 -3.38 -2.91
N LEU A 59 0.25 -3.40 -3.23
CA LEU A 59 0.74 -2.98 -4.54
C LEU A 59 0.36 -3.96 -5.66
N ARG A 60 0.24 -5.26 -5.35
CA ARG A 60 -0.26 -6.24 -6.33
C ARG A 60 -1.75 -6.02 -6.60
N VAL A 61 -2.55 -5.71 -5.57
CA VAL A 61 -3.95 -5.32 -5.71
C VAL A 61 -4.06 -4.06 -6.56
N ALA A 62 -3.37 -2.97 -6.18
CA ALA A 62 -3.39 -1.71 -6.90
C ALA A 62 -3.02 -1.86 -8.38
N LYS A 63 -1.97 -2.64 -8.68
CA LYS A 63 -1.55 -2.93 -10.05
C LYS A 63 -2.64 -3.64 -10.86
N LYS A 64 -3.33 -4.64 -10.29
CA LYS A 64 -4.41 -5.35 -10.97
C LYS A 64 -5.63 -4.47 -11.16
N VAL A 65 -6.02 -3.71 -10.13
CA VAL A 65 -7.13 -2.75 -10.20
C VAL A 65 -6.87 -1.72 -11.30
N LYS A 66 -5.67 -1.12 -11.33
CA LYS A 66 -5.29 -0.12 -12.35
C LYS A 66 -5.31 -0.69 -13.77
N LYS A 67 -4.95 -1.97 -13.93
CA LYS A 67 -5.02 -2.66 -15.23
C LYS A 67 -6.48 -2.88 -15.69
N LEU A 68 -7.39 -3.21 -14.76
CA LEU A 68 -8.79 -3.51 -15.08
C LEU A 68 -9.63 -2.24 -15.20
N ASN A 69 -9.38 -1.23 -14.37
CA ASN A 69 -10.05 0.06 -14.41
C ASN A 69 -9.05 1.20 -14.17
N PRO A 70 -8.49 1.79 -15.25
CA PRO A 70 -7.53 2.90 -15.15
C PRO A 70 -8.09 4.17 -14.52
N ASN A 71 -9.41 4.34 -14.46
CA ASN A 71 -10.06 5.54 -13.92
C ASN A 71 -9.99 5.58 -12.38
N ILE A 72 -9.88 4.42 -11.72
CA ILE A 72 -9.70 4.36 -10.27
C ILE A 72 -8.35 4.97 -9.91
N LYS A 73 -8.36 6.04 -9.12
CA LYS A 73 -7.13 6.66 -8.60
C LYS A 73 -6.54 5.78 -7.51
N THR A 74 -5.25 5.50 -7.60
CA THR A 74 -4.53 4.63 -6.66
C THR A 74 -3.57 5.46 -5.81
N ILE A 75 -3.81 5.48 -4.49
CA ILE A 75 -3.00 6.19 -3.51
C ILE A 75 -2.44 5.17 -2.53
N HIS A 76 -1.14 5.26 -2.23
CA HIS A 76 -0.48 4.36 -1.28
C HIS A 76 0.16 5.15 -0.14
N PHE A 77 -0.17 4.78 1.09
CA PHE A 77 0.43 5.34 2.30
C PHE A 77 1.43 4.34 2.89
N VAL A 78 2.55 4.83 3.37
CA VAL A 78 3.77 4.09 3.73
C VAL A 78 4.50 3.58 2.49
N ALA A 79 5.43 4.39 2.00
CA ALA A 79 6.23 4.03 0.84
C ALA A 79 6.94 2.68 1.02
N PRO A 80 6.89 1.79 0.03
CA PRO A 80 7.65 0.56 0.12
C PRO A 80 9.14 0.87 0.23
N GLN A 81 9.85 0.17 1.09
CA GLN A 81 11.29 0.37 1.36
C GLN A 81 12.16 -0.04 0.16
N VAL A 82 11.86 0.53 -1.01
CA VAL A 82 12.55 0.19 -2.27
C VAL A 82 13.94 0.78 -2.39
N TRP A 83 14.27 1.82 -1.60
CA TRP A 83 15.57 2.47 -1.57
C TRP A 83 16.67 1.58 -0.98
N VAL A 84 16.32 0.58 -0.15
CA VAL A 84 17.30 -0.31 0.47
C VAL A 84 17.85 -1.33 -0.52
N TRP A 85 17.03 -1.75 -1.50
CA TRP A 85 17.35 -2.92 -2.30
C TRP A 85 17.20 -2.79 -3.83
N ARG A 86 16.34 -1.89 -4.39
CA ARG A 86 16.05 -1.89 -5.83
C ARG A 86 15.42 -0.59 -6.35
N GLU A 87 16.20 0.37 -6.79
CA GLU A 87 15.72 1.56 -7.53
C GLU A 87 14.86 1.19 -8.77
N LYS A 88 15.18 0.10 -9.46
CA LYS A 88 14.38 -0.39 -10.60
C LYS A 88 12.92 -0.73 -10.26
N ARG A 89 12.57 -0.92 -8.97
CA ARG A 89 11.18 -1.15 -8.55
C ARG A 89 10.38 0.14 -8.50
N LEU A 90 11.00 1.26 -8.16
CA LEU A 90 10.32 2.57 -8.15
C LEU A 90 9.74 2.89 -9.52
N LYS A 91 10.51 2.70 -10.60
CA LYS A 91 10.03 2.92 -11.97
C LYS A 91 8.74 2.17 -12.28
N LYS A 92 8.56 0.98 -11.69
CA LYS A 92 7.36 0.17 -11.89
C LYS A 92 6.16 0.68 -11.12
N LEU A 93 6.35 1.37 -9.97
CA LEU A 93 5.25 1.93 -9.18
C LEU A 93 4.51 3.01 -9.96
N LYS A 94 5.23 3.83 -10.72
CA LYS A 94 4.68 4.87 -11.60
C LYS A 94 3.62 4.37 -12.57
N LEU A 95 3.67 3.09 -12.94
CA LEU A 95 2.74 2.51 -13.91
C LEU A 95 1.34 2.26 -13.32
N PHE A 96 1.23 2.22 -12.00
CA PHE A 96 -0.03 1.85 -11.35
C PHE A 96 -0.32 2.58 -10.04
N LEU A 97 0.56 3.47 -9.57
CA LEU A 97 0.28 4.38 -8.46
C LEU A 97 0.19 5.81 -8.98
N ASP A 98 -0.93 6.46 -8.68
CA ASP A 98 -1.12 7.87 -9.03
C ASP A 98 -0.50 8.79 -7.99
N HIS A 99 -0.41 8.37 -6.73
CA HIS A 99 0.14 9.16 -5.63
C HIS A 99 0.69 8.30 -4.50
N VAL A 100 1.76 8.78 -3.83
CA VAL A 100 2.34 8.12 -2.66
C VAL A 100 2.44 9.10 -1.50
N LEU A 101 2.04 8.66 -0.30
CA LEU A 101 2.19 9.43 0.93
C LEU A 101 3.42 8.91 1.67
N LEU A 102 4.39 9.82 1.91
CA LEU A 102 5.70 9.49 2.47
C LEU A 102 5.74 9.79 3.96
N LEU A 103 6.37 8.90 4.73
CA LEU A 103 6.56 9.05 6.17
C LEU A 103 7.84 9.81 6.53
N PHE A 104 8.90 9.66 5.73
CA PHE A 104 10.21 10.18 6.06
C PHE A 104 10.73 11.19 5.04
N PRO A 105 11.39 12.28 5.48
CA PRO A 105 11.88 13.32 4.58
C PRO A 105 12.89 12.81 3.54
N PHE A 106 13.72 11.82 3.90
CA PHE A 106 14.75 11.28 3.02
C PHE A 106 14.19 10.50 1.84
N GLU A 107 12.92 10.07 1.90
CA GLU A 107 12.26 9.34 0.82
C GLU A 107 12.01 10.21 -0.40
N LYS A 108 11.80 11.52 -0.20
CA LYS A 108 11.44 12.48 -1.26
C LYS A 108 12.33 12.35 -2.49
N LYS A 109 13.66 12.38 -2.30
CA LYS A 109 14.64 12.34 -3.39
C LYS A 109 14.45 11.15 -4.34
N TYR A 110 14.01 10.00 -3.83
CA TYR A 110 13.81 8.79 -4.65
C TYR A 110 12.59 8.92 -5.55
N PHE A 111 11.51 9.53 -5.03
CA PHE A 111 10.27 9.73 -5.78
C PHE A 111 10.39 10.89 -6.77
N GLU A 112 11.12 11.94 -6.43
CA GLU A 112 11.46 13.06 -7.34
C GLU A 112 12.25 12.58 -8.55
N ASN A 113 13.31 11.81 -8.33
CA ASN A 113 14.16 11.28 -9.40
C ASN A 113 13.38 10.41 -10.41
N GLU A 114 12.32 9.76 -9.97
CA GLU A 114 11.48 8.90 -10.84
C GLU A 114 10.22 9.60 -11.34
N ASN A 115 10.01 10.90 -11.03
CA ASN A 115 8.81 11.65 -11.36
C ASN A 115 7.51 10.95 -10.88
N ILE A 116 7.51 10.42 -9.66
CA ILE A 116 6.34 9.83 -9.01
C ILE A 116 5.72 10.90 -8.12
N LYS A 117 4.43 11.15 -8.28
CA LYS A 117 3.71 12.11 -7.43
C LYS A 117 3.68 11.64 -5.99
N TYR A 118 4.08 12.51 -5.07
CA TYR A 118 4.07 12.21 -3.65
C TYR A 118 3.65 13.41 -2.80
N THR A 119 3.27 13.13 -1.56
CA THR A 119 3.13 14.12 -0.49
C THR A 119 3.84 13.60 0.75
N PHE A 120 4.67 14.42 1.35
CA PHE A 120 5.26 14.13 2.64
C PHE A 120 4.26 14.43 3.75
N THR A 121 3.81 13.41 4.46
CA THR A 121 2.81 13.51 5.55
C THR A 121 3.44 13.49 6.93
N GLY A 122 4.68 13.00 7.06
CA GLY A 122 5.30 12.73 8.36
C GLY A 122 4.81 11.43 8.99
N HIS A 123 5.48 11.06 10.08
CA HIS A 123 5.16 9.83 10.80
C HIS A 123 4.10 10.11 11.89
N PRO A 124 2.97 9.40 11.93
CA PRO A 124 1.88 9.66 12.88
C PRO A 124 2.31 9.69 14.35
N LEU A 125 3.24 8.82 14.76
CA LEU A 125 3.75 8.79 16.14
C LEU A 125 4.50 10.07 16.56
N LEU A 126 5.03 10.84 15.60
CA LEU A 126 5.70 12.10 15.92
C LEU A 126 4.69 13.21 16.23
N GLU A 127 3.49 13.12 15.68
CA GLU A 127 2.41 14.07 16.00
C GLU A 127 1.82 13.82 17.39
N GLU A 128 1.69 12.56 17.80
CA GLU A 128 1.26 12.20 19.15
C GLU A 128 2.25 12.69 20.20
N GLN A 129 3.58 12.54 19.96
CA GLN A 129 4.60 13.04 20.87
C GLN A 129 4.58 14.57 21.03
N LYS A 130 4.22 15.31 19.97
CA LYS A 130 4.06 16.77 20.07
C LYS A 130 2.86 17.15 20.92
N LYS A 131 1.75 16.41 20.87
CA LYS A 131 0.58 16.63 21.72
C LYS A 131 0.84 16.36 23.18
N ILE A 132 1.64 15.32 23.50
CA ILE A 132 1.99 14.96 24.88
C ILE A 132 2.94 15.99 25.52
N LYS A 133 3.79 16.68 24.74
CA LYS A 133 4.68 17.73 25.24
C LYS A 133 4.01 19.08 25.47
N LEU A 134 2.73 19.24 25.12
CA LEU A 134 1.94 20.46 25.29
C LEU A 134 0.97 20.39 26.48
N ILE A 135 1.03 19.33 27.29
CA ILE A 135 0.35 19.17 28.58
C ILE A 135 1.39 19.23 29.68
#